data_29e73ec727ab107d8f551543241607d7
#
_entry.id   29e73ec727ab107d8f551543241607d7
#
_cell.length_a   1.000
_cell.length_b   1.000
_cell.length_c   1.000
_cell.angle_alpha   90.00
_cell.angle_beta   90.00
_cell.angle_gamma   90.00
#
_symmetry.space_group_name_H-M   'P 1'
#
loop_
_entity.id
_entity.type
_entity.pdbx_description
1 polymer ?
#
loop_
_entity_poly.entity_id
_entity_poly.type
_entity_poly.pdbx_seq_one_letter_code
_entity_poly.pdbx_strand_id
1 'polypeptide(L)'
;GPNAVYNGYTDAQASEKKIIRDVIEEGDRWFDTGDLLKTMDVGFALGRQHYQFVDRVGDTFRWKSENVSTNEVAEILNAFDQVNMANVYGVKVPQSEGRAGMVAFNCNLINFDWDKFSEFVDEKLPSYAQPVFVRIIDVLETTGTFKLKKNNLRDEAYHLNKVKGDQIFVKKPGENKYSLLDKSYYDIIE
;
A
#
# COMPACT_ATOMS: atom_id res chain seq x y z
N GLY A 1 2.47 24.72 14.63
CA GLY A 1 2.49 26.16 14.87
C GLY A 1 2.23 26.46 16.34
N PRO A 2 2.50 27.65 16.86
CA PRO A 2 2.43 27.97 18.30
C PRO A 2 1.03 27.77 18.94
N ASN A 3 0.00 27.60 18.14
CA ASN A 3 -1.38 27.39 18.59
C ASN A 3 -1.89 25.95 18.35
N ALA A 4 -1.06 25.03 17.90
CA ALA A 4 -1.46 23.63 17.71
C ALA A 4 -1.19 22.86 19.01
N VAL A 5 -2.25 22.58 19.77
CA VAL A 5 -2.18 21.77 20.98
C VAL A 5 -2.51 20.33 20.61
N TYR A 6 -1.57 19.42 20.88
CA TYR A 6 -1.83 17.98 20.77
C TYR A 6 -2.44 17.47 22.06
N ASN A 7 -3.72 17.10 22.02
CA ASN A 7 -4.47 16.61 23.19
C ASN A 7 -4.28 15.11 23.47
N GLY A 8 -3.57 14.41 22.60
CA GLY A 8 -3.34 12.96 22.72
C GLY A 8 -4.47 12.10 22.20
N TYR A 9 -4.22 10.80 22.20
CA TYR A 9 -5.21 9.76 21.96
C TYR A 9 -5.83 9.32 23.30
N THR A 10 -6.89 8.54 23.25
CA THR A 10 -7.46 7.87 24.44
C THR A 10 -6.47 6.89 25.09
N ASP A 11 -5.56 6.32 24.31
CA ASP A 11 -4.42 5.55 24.80
C ASP A 11 -3.22 6.48 25.06
N ALA A 12 -2.82 6.60 26.33
CA ALA A 12 -1.71 7.42 26.75
C ALA A 12 -0.35 6.95 26.18
N GLN A 13 -0.14 5.63 26.06
CA GLN A 13 1.11 5.10 25.49
C GLN A 13 1.21 5.39 23.98
N ALA A 14 0.10 5.28 23.26
CA ALA A 14 0.04 5.65 21.84
C ALA A 14 0.30 7.15 21.65
N SER A 15 -0.20 7.99 22.58
CA SER A 15 0.04 9.42 22.57
C SER A 15 1.51 9.76 22.77
N GLU A 16 2.15 9.12 23.76
CA GLU A 16 3.56 9.38 24.07
C GLU A 16 4.49 8.95 22.94
N LYS A 17 4.21 7.86 22.25
CA LYS A 17 4.98 7.40 21.07
C LYS A 17 4.95 8.39 19.91
N LYS A 18 4.00 9.31 19.88
CA LYS A 18 3.89 10.34 18.84
C LYS A 18 4.69 11.61 19.15
N ILE A 19 5.28 11.69 20.33
CA ILE A 19 6.11 12.82 20.72
C ILE A 19 7.58 12.41 20.67
N ILE A 20 8.31 13.00 19.73
CA ILE A 20 9.76 12.86 19.62
C ILE A 20 10.37 14.04 20.36
N ARG A 21 11.37 13.79 21.21
CA ARG A 21 12.03 14.81 22.03
C ARG A 21 13.47 14.96 21.61
N ASP A 22 14.03 16.15 21.88
CA ASP A 22 15.45 16.44 21.70
C ASP A 22 15.95 16.16 20.28
N VAL A 23 15.16 16.60 19.26
CA VAL A 23 15.45 16.35 17.85
C VAL A 23 16.42 17.38 17.28
N ILE A 24 16.20 18.68 17.55
CA ILE A 24 17.00 19.80 17.06
C ILE A 24 17.70 20.47 18.23
N GLU A 25 16.99 20.72 19.34
CA GLU A 25 17.50 21.37 20.54
C GLU A 25 17.05 20.56 21.77
N GLU A 26 17.87 20.58 22.84
CA GLU A 26 17.55 19.97 24.13
C GLU A 26 16.24 20.55 24.70
N GLY A 27 15.29 19.68 25.03
CA GLY A 27 13.97 20.03 25.57
C GLY A 27 12.90 20.29 24.50
N ASP A 28 13.23 20.27 23.20
CA ASP A 28 12.22 20.41 22.15
C ASP A 28 11.28 19.20 22.07
N ARG A 29 10.10 19.43 21.50
CA ARG A 29 9.08 18.37 21.31
C ARG A 29 8.48 18.47 19.92
N TRP A 30 8.53 17.37 19.20
CA TRP A 30 8.02 17.23 17.83
C TRP A 30 6.92 16.19 17.79
N PHE A 31 5.89 16.47 17.01
CA PHE A 31 4.82 15.49 16.75
C PHE A 31 5.15 14.69 15.51
N ASP A 32 5.28 13.35 15.69
CA ASP A 32 5.41 12.42 14.57
C ASP A 32 4.04 12.20 13.93
N THR A 33 3.81 12.79 12.76
CA THR A 33 2.58 12.56 11.98
C THR A 33 2.51 11.14 11.44
N GLY A 34 3.66 10.50 11.22
CA GLY A 34 3.78 9.23 10.52
C GLY A 34 3.56 9.37 9.01
N ASP A 35 3.61 10.59 8.48
CA ASP A 35 3.44 10.85 7.06
C ASP A 35 4.80 10.99 6.38
N LEU A 36 4.96 10.34 5.24
CA LEU A 36 6.09 10.48 4.34
C LEU A 36 5.81 11.61 3.36
N LEU A 37 6.68 12.61 3.34
CA LEU A 37 6.56 13.78 2.49
C LEU A 37 7.78 13.89 1.58
N LYS A 38 7.57 14.36 0.34
CA LYS A 38 8.66 14.78 -0.54
C LYS A 38 8.59 16.28 -0.81
N THR A 39 9.75 16.90 -0.96
CA THR A 39 9.83 18.30 -1.36
C THR A 39 9.42 18.47 -2.81
N MET A 40 8.72 19.57 -3.12
CA MET A 40 8.30 19.88 -4.48
C MET A 40 8.73 21.30 -4.87
N ASP A 41 9.18 21.45 -6.09
CA ASP A 41 9.24 22.75 -6.75
C ASP A 41 7.91 22.99 -7.47
N VAL A 42 7.19 24.01 -7.04
CA VAL A 42 5.90 24.41 -7.63
C VAL A 42 6.04 25.62 -8.56
N GLY A 43 7.28 26.02 -8.89
CA GLY A 43 7.57 27.14 -9.79
C GLY A 43 7.26 28.55 -9.24
N PHE A 44 6.59 28.64 -8.10
CA PHE A 44 6.23 29.93 -7.43
C PHE A 44 6.34 29.84 -5.90
N ALA A 45 7.42 29.27 -5.41
CA ALA A 45 7.59 28.94 -3.98
C ALA A 45 7.52 30.14 -3.02
N LEU A 46 7.65 31.36 -3.51
CA LEU A 46 7.59 32.59 -2.70
C LEU A 46 8.49 32.54 -1.45
N GLY A 47 9.66 31.90 -1.58
CA GLY A 47 10.59 31.69 -0.48
C GLY A 47 10.15 30.62 0.54
N ARG A 48 9.14 29.80 0.25
CA ARG A 48 8.66 28.71 1.12
C ARG A 48 8.91 27.36 0.50
N GLN A 49 9.28 26.38 1.31
CA GLN A 49 9.37 24.98 0.90
C GLN A 49 7.97 24.38 0.79
N HIS A 50 7.70 23.74 -0.34
CA HIS A 50 6.46 23.02 -0.58
C HIS A 50 6.70 21.51 -0.43
N TYR A 51 5.68 20.79 0.06
CA TYR A 51 5.73 19.36 0.30
C TYR A 51 4.53 18.67 -0.31
N GLN A 52 4.77 17.51 -0.90
CA GLN A 52 3.71 16.61 -1.35
C GLN A 52 3.66 15.42 -0.40
N PHE A 53 2.47 15.03 0.02
CA PHE A 53 2.24 13.78 0.72
C PHE A 53 2.53 12.61 -0.23
N VAL A 54 3.30 11.64 0.23
CA VAL A 54 3.63 10.43 -0.53
C VAL A 54 2.83 9.25 0.02
N ASP A 55 3.02 8.93 1.30
CA ASP A 55 2.34 7.81 1.94
C ASP A 55 2.44 7.93 3.47
N ARG A 56 1.86 6.99 4.17
CA ARG A 56 2.11 6.77 5.59
C ARG A 56 3.30 5.84 5.80
N VAL A 57 4.18 6.18 6.75
CA VAL A 57 5.36 5.36 7.08
C VAL A 57 4.95 3.90 7.40
N GLY A 58 3.80 3.69 8.07
CA GLY A 58 3.27 2.36 8.38
C GLY A 58 2.59 1.64 7.21
N ASP A 59 2.36 2.32 6.10
CA ASP A 59 1.70 1.75 4.91
C ASP A 59 2.70 1.39 3.80
N THR A 60 3.86 2.07 3.74
CA THR A 60 4.95 1.65 2.86
C THR A 60 5.45 0.25 3.22
N PHE A 61 5.96 -0.47 2.25
CA PHE A 61 6.62 -1.75 2.47
C PHE A 61 7.91 -1.84 1.67
N ARG A 62 8.80 -2.76 2.06
CA ARG A 62 10.07 -3.01 1.37
C ARG A 62 9.98 -4.33 0.60
N TRP A 63 10.35 -4.29 -0.69
CA TRP A 63 10.43 -5.46 -1.55
C TRP A 63 11.62 -5.36 -2.50
N LYS A 64 12.36 -6.44 -2.68
CA LYS A 64 13.57 -6.48 -3.52
C LYS A 64 14.55 -5.33 -3.20
N SER A 65 14.75 -5.06 -1.91
CA SER A 65 15.61 -4.00 -1.38
C SER A 65 15.13 -2.56 -1.63
N GLU A 66 13.95 -2.35 -2.24
CA GLU A 66 13.37 -1.05 -2.55
C GLU A 66 12.17 -0.75 -1.65
N ASN A 67 11.96 0.52 -1.34
CA ASN A 67 10.77 0.99 -0.64
C ASN A 67 9.64 1.25 -1.62
N VAL A 68 8.46 0.70 -1.35
CA VAL A 68 7.26 0.83 -2.19
C VAL A 68 6.22 1.68 -1.46
N SER A 69 5.78 2.76 -2.09
CA SER A 69 4.64 3.54 -1.65
C SER A 69 3.35 2.88 -2.12
N THR A 70 2.46 2.58 -1.18
CA THR A 70 1.18 1.96 -1.50
C THR A 70 0.26 2.90 -2.25
N ASN A 71 0.35 4.21 -1.98
CA ASN A 71 -0.47 5.22 -2.64
C ASN A 71 -0.02 5.44 -4.08
N GLU A 72 1.29 5.56 -4.34
CA GLU A 72 1.80 5.74 -5.71
C GLU A 72 1.43 4.56 -6.61
N VAL A 73 1.54 3.33 -6.09
CA VAL A 73 1.12 2.13 -6.83
C VAL A 73 -0.40 2.13 -7.05
N ALA A 74 -1.19 2.48 -6.03
CA ALA A 74 -2.64 2.53 -6.14
C ALA A 74 -3.11 3.59 -7.16
N GLU A 75 -2.50 4.78 -7.17
CA GLU A 75 -2.79 5.83 -8.17
C GLU A 75 -2.57 5.34 -9.60
N ILE A 76 -1.46 4.64 -9.84
CA ILE A 76 -1.16 4.07 -11.15
C ILE A 76 -2.18 3.01 -11.52
N LEU A 77 -2.49 2.06 -10.61
CA LEU A 77 -3.44 0.99 -10.89
C LEU A 77 -4.87 1.50 -11.11
N ASN A 78 -5.27 2.57 -10.42
CA ASN A 78 -6.57 3.23 -10.62
C ASN A 78 -6.71 3.90 -12.00
N ALA A 79 -5.61 4.10 -12.73
CA ALA A 79 -5.66 4.60 -14.11
C ALA A 79 -6.01 3.51 -15.13
N PHE A 80 -6.07 2.25 -14.74
CA PHE A 80 -6.55 1.16 -15.60
C PHE A 80 -8.07 1.12 -15.63
N ASP A 81 -8.68 1.25 -16.81
CA ASP A 81 -10.12 1.47 -16.99
C ASP A 81 -11.03 0.44 -16.30
N GLN A 82 -10.55 -0.78 -16.11
CA GLN A 82 -11.33 -1.88 -15.51
C GLN A 82 -11.12 -2.00 -13.99
N VAL A 83 -10.28 -1.16 -13.38
CA VAL A 83 -10.07 -1.11 -11.93
C VAL A 83 -10.87 0.05 -11.34
N ASN A 84 -11.86 -0.25 -10.50
CA ASN A 84 -12.68 0.81 -9.91
C ASN A 84 -11.98 1.53 -8.76
N MET A 85 -11.31 0.77 -7.89
CA MET A 85 -10.57 1.30 -6.75
C MET A 85 -9.52 0.28 -6.29
N ALA A 86 -8.27 0.67 -6.25
CA ALA A 86 -7.16 -0.18 -5.82
C ALA A 86 -6.77 0.10 -4.36
N ASN A 87 -6.65 -0.94 -3.54
CA ASN A 87 -6.10 -0.88 -2.19
C ASN A 87 -4.82 -1.70 -2.14
N VAL A 88 -3.69 -1.04 -2.09
CA VAL A 88 -2.35 -1.66 -2.13
C VAL A 88 -1.78 -1.83 -0.74
N TYR A 89 -1.17 -2.97 -0.47
CA TYR A 89 -0.54 -3.32 0.80
C TYR A 89 0.57 -4.35 0.61
N GLY A 90 1.46 -4.46 1.61
CA GLY A 90 2.55 -5.44 1.59
C GLY A 90 2.19 -6.69 2.40
N VAL A 91 2.41 -7.88 1.84
CA VAL A 91 2.21 -9.18 2.47
C VAL A 91 3.51 -9.93 2.62
N LYS A 92 3.64 -10.72 3.70
CA LYS A 92 4.81 -11.59 3.87
C LYS A 92 4.69 -12.80 2.96
N VAL A 93 5.80 -13.17 2.34
CA VAL A 93 5.95 -14.41 1.59
C VAL A 93 7.06 -15.22 2.26
N PRO A 94 6.85 -16.51 2.56
CA PRO A 94 7.88 -17.35 3.14
C PRO A 94 9.19 -17.31 2.35
N GLN A 95 10.32 -17.45 3.04
CA GLN A 95 11.66 -17.44 2.46
C GLN A 95 12.05 -16.17 1.67
N SER A 96 11.24 -15.10 1.77
CA SER A 96 11.54 -13.83 1.13
C SER A 96 11.80 -12.72 2.14
N GLU A 97 12.77 -11.86 1.86
CA GLU A 97 12.98 -10.65 2.65
C GLU A 97 11.96 -9.55 2.27
N GLY A 98 11.47 -8.85 3.28
CA GLY A 98 10.52 -7.76 3.08
C GLY A 98 9.07 -8.24 2.96
N ARG A 99 8.31 -7.57 2.09
CA ARG A 99 6.90 -7.86 1.83
C ARG A 99 6.63 -7.72 0.34
N ALA A 100 5.99 -8.71 -0.26
CA ALA A 100 5.54 -8.63 -1.64
C ALA A 100 4.33 -7.68 -1.75
N GLY A 101 4.25 -6.94 -2.84
CA GLY A 101 3.09 -6.11 -3.12
C GLY A 101 1.84 -6.98 -3.37
N MET A 102 0.74 -6.60 -2.74
CA MET A 102 -0.58 -7.15 -3.01
C MET A 102 -1.56 -6.02 -3.20
N VAL A 103 -2.47 -6.17 -4.16
CA VAL A 103 -3.55 -5.21 -4.40
C VAL A 103 -4.90 -5.91 -4.27
N ALA A 104 -5.85 -5.26 -3.62
CA ALA A 104 -7.25 -5.65 -3.65
C ALA A 104 -8.05 -4.60 -4.42
N PHE A 105 -8.89 -5.01 -5.37
CA PHE A 105 -9.80 -4.13 -6.08
C PHE A 105 -11.09 -4.82 -6.49
N ASN A 106 -12.10 -4.02 -6.81
CA ASN A 106 -13.35 -4.46 -7.41
C ASN A 106 -13.28 -4.29 -8.93
N CYS A 107 -13.70 -5.29 -9.66
CA CYS A 107 -13.83 -5.26 -11.12
C CYS A 107 -14.94 -6.20 -11.61
N ASN A 108 -15.38 -6.02 -12.85
CA ASN A 108 -16.19 -7.04 -13.52
C ASN A 108 -15.30 -8.19 -14.00
N LEU A 109 -15.13 -9.21 -13.18
CA LEU A 109 -14.20 -10.31 -13.41
C LEU A 109 -14.47 -11.09 -14.71
N ILE A 110 -15.74 -11.17 -15.15
CA ILE A 110 -16.12 -11.90 -16.39
C ILE A 110 -15.49 -11.24 -17.63
N ASN A 111 -15.37 -9.91 -17.61
CA ASN A 111 -14.87 -9.12 -18.74
C ASN A 111 -13.48 -8.51 -18.46
N PHE A 112 -12.81 -8.90 -17.36
CA PHE A 112 -11.52 -8.35 -17.02
C PHE A 112 -10.42 -8.86 -17.93
N ASP A 113 -9.73 -7.94 -18.60
CA ASP A 113 -8.66 -8.27 -19.55
C ASP A 113 -7.31 -8.39 -18.81
N TRP A 114 -7.03 -9.60 -18.33
CA TRP A 114 -5.80 -9.92 -17.59
C TRP A 114 -4.53 -9.70 -18.43
N ASP A 115 -4.60 -9.87 -19.74
CA ASP A 115 -3.45 -9.67 -20.63
C ASP A 115 -3.10 -8.18 -20.68
N LYS A 116 -4.09 -7.32 -20.96
CA LYS A 116 -3.89 -5.87 -20.94
C LYS A 116 -3.51 -5.32 -19.56
N PHE A 117 -4.09 -5.87 -18.49
CA PHE A 117 -3.73 -5.48 -17.14
C PHE A 117 -2.26 -5.83 -16.82
N SER A 118 -1.81 -7.01 -17.23
CA SER A 118 -0.42 -7.44 -17.03
C SER A 118 0.57 -6.54 -17.80
N GLU A 119 0.26 -6.25 -19.07
CA GLU A 119 1.04 -5.32 -19.91
C GLU A 119 1.08 -3.91 -19.30
N PHE A 120 -0.06 -3.42 -18.82
CA PHE A 120 -0.15 -2.11 -18.16
C PHE A 120 0.72 -2.05 -16.90
N VAL A 121 0.67 -3.07 -16.06
CA VAL A 121 1.50 -3.15 -14.85
C VAL A 121 2.98 -3.18 -15.19
N ASP A 122 3.37 -3.93 -16.23
CA ASP A 122 4.77 -4.03 -16.67
C ASP A 122 5.29 -2.71 -17.27
N GLU A 123 4.45 -1.98 -17.99
CA GLU A 123 4.80 -0.69 -18.56
C GLU A 123 4.90 0.43 -17.52
N LYS A 124 3.96 0.47 -16.56
CA LYS A 124 3.78 1.61 -15.66
C LYS A 124 4.50 1.48 -14.33
N LEU A 125 4.83 0.27 -13.89
CA LEU A 125 5.43 0.04 -12.58
C LEU A 125 6.81 -0.64 -12.71
N PRO A 126 7.84 -0.16 -11.99
CA PRO A 126 9.10 -0.88 -11.90
C PRO A 126 8.87 -2.24 -11.21
N SER A 127 9.71 -3.23 -11.53
CA SER A 127 9.50 -4.63 -11.12
C SER A 127 9.36 -4.86 -9.61
N TYR A 128 9.95 -4.00 -8.79
CA TYR A 128 9.83 -4.08 -7.34
C TYR A 128 8.49 -3.52 -6.81
N ALA A 129 7.82 -2.65 -7.57
CA ALA A 129 6.56 -2.03 -7.19
C ALA A 129 5.33 -2.76 -7.79
N GLN A 130 5.55 -3.68 -8.74
CA GLN A 130 4.49 -4.49 -9.32
C GLN A 130 3.87 -5.40 -8.25
N PRO A 131 2.54 -5.40 -8.09
CA PRO A 131 1.88 -6.36 -7.20
C PRO A 131 2.20 -7.79 -7.63
N VAL A 132 2.63 -8.62 -6.68
CA VAL A 132 2.80 -10.06 -6.91
C VAL A 132 1.44 -10.75 -6.87
N PHE A 133 0.55 -10.26 -6.00
CA PHE A 133 -0.80 -10.81 -5.82
C PHE A 133 -1.87 -9.77 -6.11
N VAL A 134 -2.94 -10.22 -6.73
CA VAL A 134 -4.16 -9.43 -6.98
C VAL A 134 -5.34 -10.18 -6.36
N ARG A 135 -6.08 -9.53 -5.46
CA ARG A 135 -7.30 -10.06 -4.86
C ARG A 135 -8.52 -9.33 -5.41
N ILE A 136 -9.46 -10.05 -5.95
CA ILE A 136 -10.72 -9.51 -6.42
C ILE A 136 -11.73 -9.60 -5.29
N ILE A 137 -12.28 -8.46 -4.90
CA ILE A 137 -13.25 -8.34 -3.80
C ILE A 137 -14.48 -7.56 -4.26
N ASP A 138 -15.63 -7.92 -3.74
CA ASP A 138 -16.88 -7.24 -4.11
C ASP A 138 -16.95 -5.82 -3.52
N VAL A 139 -16.53 -5.66 -2.27
CA VAL A 139 -16.62 -4.37 -1.54
C VAL A 139 -15.34 -4.08 -0.80
N LEU A 140 -14.75 -2.93 -1.08
CA LEU A 140 -13.63 -2.40 -0.30
C LEU A 140 -14.14 -1.70 0.96
N GLU A 141 -13.70 -2.17 2.12
CA GLU A 141 -14.04 -1.52 3.39
C GLU A 141 -13.35 -0.17 3.53
N THR A 142 -14.12 0.83 3.94
CA THR A 142 -13.61 2.16 4.27
C THR A 142 -13.80 2.48 5.76
N THR A 143 -13.03 3.45 6.24
CA THR A 143 -13.27 4.08 7.55
C THR A 143 -14.44 5.05 7.43
N GLY A 144 -14.96 5.56 8.55
CA GLY A 144 -15.96 6.63 8.55
C GLY A 144 -15.50 7.93 7.87
N THR A 145 -14.21 8.06 7.56
CA THR A 145 -13.63 9.16 6.78
C THR A 145 -13.26 8.75 5.35
N PHE A 146 -13.89 7.70 4.83
CA PHE A 146 -13.73 7.15 3.47
C PHE A 146 -12.28 6.68 3.12
N LYS A 147 -11.45 6.41 4.12
CA LYS A 147 -10.12 5.81 3.88
C LYS A 147 -10.23 4.30 3.82
N LEU A 148 -9.57 3.70 2.84
CA LEU A 148 -9.51 2.25 2.67
C LEU A 148 -8.85 1.59 3.90
N LYS A 149 -9.51 0.56 4.44
CA LYS A 149 -8.96 -0.25 5.53
C LYS A 149 -8.02 -1.29 4.96
N LYS A 150 -6.82 -1.40 5.54
CA LYS A 150 -5.78 -2.33 5.07
C LYS A 150 -5.51 -3.47 6.07
N ASN A 151 -5.93 -3.33 7.34
CA ASN A 151 -5.56 -4.28 8.39
C ASN A 151 -6.06 -5.69 8.09
N ASN A 152 -7.37 -5.85 7.86
CA ASN A 152 -7.95 -7.14 7.54
C ASN A 152 -7.32 -7.76 6.29
N LEU A 153 -7.11 -6.95 5.24
CA LEU A 153 -6.50 -7.38 3.98
C LEU A 153 -5.05 -7.87 4.18
N ARG A 154 -4.29 -7.21 5.06
CA ARG A 154 -2.91 -7.63 5.41
C ARG A 154 -2.89 -8.93 6.20
N ASP A 155 -3.84 -9.12 7.13
CA ASP A 155 -3.93 -10.30 7.99
C ASP A 155 -4.44 -11.52 7.23
N GLU A 156 -5.34 -11.31 6.28
CA GLU A 156 -5.85 -12.35 5.38
C GLU A 156 -4.83 -12.66 4.27
N ALA A 157 -4.09 -11.66 3.78
CA ALA A 157 -3.08 -11.76 2.73
C ALA A 157 -3.59 -12.57 1.52
N TYR A 158 -2.77 -13.50 1.02
CA TYR A 158 -3.12 -14.42 -0.06
C TYR A 158 -3.54 -15.82 0.47
N HIS A 159 -3.78 -15.94 1.78
CA HIS A 159 -4.13 -17.24 2.37
C HIS A 159 -5.54 -17.69 1.98
N LEU A 160 -5.62 -18.71 1.14
CA LEU A 160 -6.87 -19.22 0.56
C LEU A 160 -7.93 -19.61 1.59
N ASN A 161 -7.51 -20.01 2.79
CA ASN A 161 -8.41 -20.35 3.90
C ASN A 161 -8.99 -19.12 4.64
N LYS A 162 -8.44 -17.94 4.44
CA LYS A 162 -8.86 -16.70 5.12
C LYS A 162 -9.69 -15.78 4.24
N VAL A 163 -9.53 -15.85 2.92
CA VAL A 163 -10.11 -14.88 1.97
C VAL A 163 -11.58 -15.12 1.61
N LYS A 164 -12.27 -16.04 2.28
CA LYS A 164 -13.74 -16.26 2.23
C LYS A 164 -14.33 -16.37 0.80
N GLY A 165 -13.61 -16.96 -0.13
CA GLY A 165 -14.09 -17.18 -1.48
C GLY A 165 -13.70 -16.11 -2.50
N ASP A 166 -13.02 -15.05 -2.10
CA ASP A 166 -12.44 -14.10 -3.04
C ASP A 166 -11.41 -14.79 -3.93
N GLN A 167 -11.31 -14.35 -5.18
CA GLN A 167 -10.32 -14.89 -6.10
C GLN A 167 -9.00 -14.12 -5.95
N ILE A 168 -7.93 -14.89 -5.91
CA ILE A 168 -6.57 -14.35 -5.88
C ILE A 168 -5.85 -14.76 -7.16
N PHE A 169 -5.23 -13.79 -7.80
CA PHE A 169 -4.37 -13.98 -8.94
C PHE A 169 -2.92 -13.70 -8.52
N VAL A 170 -1.99 -14.40 -9.16
CA VAL A 170 -0.56 -14.28 -8.84
C VAL A 170 0.25 -14.13 -10.13
N LYS A 171 1.23 -13.26 -10.09
CA LYS A 171 2.28 -13.17 -11.11
C LYS A 171 3.46 -14.00 -10.65
N LYS A 172 3.61 -15.19 -11.23
CA LYS A 172 4.64 -16.15 -10.85
C LYS A 172 6.03 -15.67 -11.29
N PRO A 173 7.11 -16.05 -10.59
CA PRO A 173 8.46 -15.74 -11.04
C PRO A 173 8.72 -16.22 -12.47
N GLY A 174 9.20 -15.30 -13.32
CA GLY A 174 9.47 -15.58 -14.73
C GLY A 174 8.25 -15.52 -15.66
N GLU A 175 7.05 -15.35 -15.12
CA GLU A 175 5.83 -15.12 -15.91
C GLU A 175 5.52 -13.62 -16.04
N ASN A 176 5.00 -13.21 -17.19
CA ASN A 176 4.59 -11.84 -17.47
C ASN A 176 3.08 -11.61 -17.27
N LYS A 177 2.34 -12.67 -16.89
CA LYS A 177 0.88 -12.62 -16.77
C LYS A 177 0.44 -13.04 -15.37
N TYR A 178 -0.69 -12.45 -14.95
CA TYR A 178 -1.39 -12.91 -13.76
C TYR A 178 -2.22 -14.16 -14.08
N SER A 179 -2.11 -15.17 -13.22
CA SER A 179 -2.91 -16.40 -13.28
C SER A 179 -3.59 -16.66 -11.95
N LEU A 180 -4.71 -17.38 -11.95
CA LEU A 180 -5.41 -17.74 -10.72
C LEU A 180 -4.47 -18.49 -9.77
N LEU A 181 -4.45 -18.06 -8.50
CA LEU A 181 -3.70 -18.75 -7.44
C LEU A 181 -4.46 -20.05 -7.09
N ASP A 182 -4.04 -21.14 -7.67
CA ASP A 182 -4.55 -22.46 -7.35
C ASP A 182 -3.89 -23.07 -6.11
N LYS A 183 -4.51 -24.12 -5.57
CA LYS A 183 -4.02 -24.80 -4.36
C LYS A 183 -2.61 -25.38 -4.55
N SER A 184 -2.30 -25.86 -5.76
CA SER A 184 -1.00 -26.48 -6.06
C SER A 184 0.12 -25.46 -5.95
N TYR A 185 -0.05 -24.27 -6.53
CA TYR A 185 0.96 -23.22 -6.44
C TYR A 185 0.99 -22.57 -5.04
N TYR A 186 -0.17 -22.46 -4.40
CA TYR A 186 -0.24 -22.00 -3.01
C TYR A 186 0.62 -22.85 -2.06
N ASP A 187 0.54 -24.18 -2.18
CA ASP A 187 1.33 -25.11 -1.36
C ASP A 187 2.84 -25.06 -1.67
N ILE A 188 3.23 -24.53 -2.82
CA ILE A 188 4.66 -24.29 -3.14
C ILE A 188 5.17 -23.00 -2.46
N ILE A 189 4.32 -21.99 -2.31
CA ILE A 189 4.69 -20.70 -1.72
C ILE A 189 4.80 -20.82 -0.19
N GLU A 190 3.92 -21.58 0.46
CA GLU A 190 3.87 -21.77 1.93
C GLU A 190 4.96 -22.73 2.42
#